data_1cd5416008ab445525db5869ed56df53
#
_entry.id   1cd5416008ab445525db5869ed56df53
#
_cell.length_a   1.000
_cell.length_b   1.000
_cell.length_c   1.000
_cell.angle_alpha   90.00
_cell.angle_beta   90.00
_cell.angle_gamma   90.00
#
_symmetry.space_group_name_H-M   'P 1'
#
loop_
_entity.id
_entity.type
_entity.pdbx_description
1 polymer ?
#
loop_
_entity_poly.entity_id
_entity_poly.type
_entity_poly.pdbx_seq_one_letter_code
_entity_poly.pdbx_strand_id
1 'polypeptide(L)'
;MEEIVGQRLSSLGLGGFLQLFWKKSQTMWGSLEYLTWGFGHVNGEAQVLGGLTLSQCLNALNYFDKGVFLLAFLLGGLALVHGVRKGWGDGARLPVMLAFLLCGYYGAHLFIEVQARYRYFLMPVLFLLAGAGAQLVLAWWQGRKNSGAKTPETP
;
A
#
# COMPACT_ATOMS: atom_id res chain seq x y z
N MET A 1 14.17 22.93 -23.84
CA MET A 1 13.81 21.76 -22.99
C MET A 1 12.30 21.65 -22.79
N GLU A 2 11.58 22.73 -22.55
CA GLU A 2 10.11 22.78 -22.39
C GLU A 2 9.35 22.29 -23.63
N GLU A 3 9.83 22.65 -24.84
CA GLU A 3 9.20 22.28 -26.10
C GLU A 3 9.20 20.74 -26.34
N ILE A 4 10.29 20.05 -25.96
CA ILE A 4 10.41 18.59 -26.08
C ILE A 4 9.47 17.87 -25.10
N VAL A 5 9.29 18.41 -23.90
CA VAL A 5 8.37 17.86 -22.89
C VAL A 5 6.92 18.07 -23.33
N GLY A 6 6.59 19.24 -23.86
CA GLY A 6 5.26 19.53 -24.40
C GLY A 6 4.89 18.65 -25.58
N GLN A 7 5.80 18.43 -26.52
CA GLN A 7 5.58 17.54 -27.67
C GLN A 7 5.40 16.07 -27.25
N ARG A 8 6.18 15.59 -26.28
CA ARG A 8 6.03 14.22 -25.76
C ARG A 8 4.72 14.03 -24.99
N LEU A 9 4.30 15.02 -24.21
CA LEU A 9 3.02 14.97 -23.49
C LEU A 9 1.83 14.98 -24.45
N SER A 10 1.87 15.80 -25.49
CA SER A 10 0.79 15.87 -26.50
C SER A 10 0.71 14.61 -27.35
N SER A 11 1.85 13.94 -27.62
CA SER A 11 1.87 12.69 -28.41
C SER A 11 1.43 11.45 -27.64
N LEU A 12 1.48 11.47 -26.30
CA LEU A 12 1.12 10.31 -25.46
C LEU A 12 -0.39 10.02 -25.43
N GLY A 13 -1.24 11.02 -25.60
CA GLY A 13 -2.67 10.88 -25.45
C GLY A 13 -3.08 10.42 -24.04
N LEU A 14 -4.38 10.31 -23.78
CA LEU A 14 -4.90 9.90 -22.45
C LEU A 14 -4.42 8.49 -22.04
N GLY A 15 -4.39 7.55 -22.99
CA GLY A 15 -3.96 6.17 -22.74
C GLY A 15 -2.49 6.06 -22.34
N GLY A 16 -1.61 6.81 -23.01
CA GLY A 16 -0.18 6.84 -22.68
C GLY A 16 0.07 7.48 -21.30
N PHE A 17 -0.72 8.50 -20.95
CA PHE A 17 -0.65 9.14 -19.62
C PHE A 17 -1.04 8.18 -18.50
N LEU A 18 -2.13 7.41 -18.67
CA LEU A 18 -2.55 6.38 -17.71
C LEU A 18 -1.51 5.25 -17.59
N GLN A 19 -0.92 4.83 -18.71
CA GLN A 19 0.15 3.84 -18.70
C GLN A 19 1.41 4.34 -17.97
N LEU A 20 1.76 5.63 -18.13
CA LEU A 20 2.87 6.24 -17.41
C LEU A 20 2.60 6.24 -15.89
N PHE A 21 1.40 6.64 -15.47
CA PHE A 21 1.01 6.61 -14.06
C PHE A 21 1.02 5.20 -13.48
N TRP A 22 0.54 4.23 -14.24
CA TRP A 22 0.61 2.83 -13.84
C TRP A 22 2.05 2.34 -13.61
N LYS A 23 2.95 2.61 -14.56
CA LYS A 23 4.39 2.30 -14.43
C LYS A 23 5.00 2.99 -13.22
N LYS A 24 4.72 4.28 -13.01
CA LYS A 24 5.19 5.03 -11.84
C LYS A 24 4.66 4.42 -10.54
N SER A 25 3.40 4.02 -10.49
CA SER A 25 2.81 3.34 -9.34
C SER A 25 3.51 2.02 -9.06
N GLN A 26 3.79 1.23 -10.09
CA GLN A 26 4.56 -0.02 -9.94
C GLN A 26 5.97 0.22 -9.43
N THR A 27 6.66 1.27 -9.89
CA THR A 27 7.99 1.64 -9.38
C THR A 27 7.93 2.00 -7.91
N MET A 28 6.92 2.75 -7.47
CA MET A 28 6.79 3.16 -6.08
C MET A 28 6.43 2.02 -5.13
N TRP A 29 5.51 1.14 -5.54
CA TRP A 29 4.94 0.11 -4.66
C TRP A 29 5.38 -1.31 -4.97
N GLY A 30 5.92 -1.56 -6.15
CA GLY A 30 6.14 -2.89 -6.71
C GLY A 30 7.53 -3.47 -6.51
N SER A 31 8.54 -2.71 -6.11
CA SER A 31 9.92 -3.20 -6.06
C SER A 31 10.61 -2.97 -4.71
N LEU A 32 11.32 -4.00 -4.27
CA LEU A 32 12.34 -3.91 -3.21
C LEU A 32 13.70 -3.55 -3.85
N GLU A 33 13.74 -2.49 -4.66
CA GLU A 33 14.95 -2.08 -5.41
C GLU A 33 16.20 -2.02 -4.54
N TYR A 34 16.05 -1.62 -3.29
CA TYR A 34 17.20 -1.52 -2.38
C TYR A 34 17.81 -2.87 -1.98
N LEU A 35 16.97 -3.90 -1.83
CA LEU A 35 17.49 -5.23 -1.54
C LEU A 35 18.18 -5.82 -2.77
N THR A 36 17.58 -5.70 -3.94
CA THR A 36 18.18 -6.15 -5.20
C THR A 36 19.41 -5.33 -5.57
N TRP A 37 19.44 -4.04 -5.28
CA TRP A 37 20.58 -3.16 -5.56
C TRP A 37 21.72 -3.41 -4.57
N GLY A 38 21.41 -3.53 -3.28
CA GLY A 38 22.42 -3.82 -2.23
C GLY A 38 23.06 -5.19 -2.38
N PHE A 39 22.32 -6.17 -2.88
CA PHE A 39 22.81 -7.54 -3.11
C PHE A 39 23.08 -7.86 -4.58
N GLY A 40 22.93 -6.91 -5.51
CA GLY A 40 23.13 -7.12 -6.94
C GLY A 40 24.55 -7.51 -7.36
N HIS A 41 25.54 -7.31 -6.47
CA HIS A 41 26.92 -7.74 -6.66
C HIS A 41 27.21 -9.11 -6.00
N VAL A 42 26.24 -9.67 -5.27
CA VAL A 42 26.38 -10.98 -4.61
C VAL A 42 25.83 -12.04 -5.56
N ASN A 43 26.56 -13.15 -5.69
CA ASN A 43 26.09 -14.28 -6.48
C ASN A 43 24.71 -14.76 -5.97
N GLY A 44 23.67 -14.56 -6.76
CA GLY A 44 22.28 -14.91 -6.41
C GLY A 44 22.06 -16.41 -6.21
N GLU A 45 22.99 -17.26 -6.64
CA GLU A 45 23.00 -18.70 -6.44
C GLU A 45 23.65 -19.12 -5.11
N ALA A 46 24.24 -18.17 -4.35
CA ALA A 46 24.83 -18.46 -3.05
C ALA A 46 23.77 -19.03 -2.09
N GLN A 47 24.05 -20.17 -1.49
CA GLN A 47 23.17 -20.78 -0.49
C GLN A 47 23.28 -20.01 0.83
N VAL A 48 22.14 -19.53 1.34
CA VAL A 48 22.06 -18.68 2.54
C VAL A 48 21.45 -19.42 3.72
N LEU A 49 20.42 -20.21 3.50
CA LEU A 49 19.68 -20.91 4.56
C LEU A 49 19.18 -22.28 4.05
N GLY A 50 19.69 -23.38 4.64
CA GLY A 50 19.08 -24.72 4.50
C GLY A 50 18.83 -25.18 3.06
N GLY A 51 19.67 -24.78 2.10
CA GLY A 51 19.51 -25.12 0.68
C GLY A 51 18.75 -24.07 -0.15
N LEU A 52 18.26 -22.98 0.46
CA LEU A 52 17.67 -21.87 -0.27
C LEU A 52 18.75 -20.93 -0.82
N THR A 53 18.57 -20.53 -2.08
CA THR A 53 19.46 -19.53 -2.70
C THR A 53 19.08 -18.11 -2.26
N LEU A 54 20.06 -17.20 -2.28
CA LEU A 54 19.82 -15.78 -2.00
C LEU A 54 18.69 -15.21 -2.87
N SER A 55 18.66 -15.56 -4.14
CA SER A 55 17.62 -15.14 -5.07
C SER A 55 16.22 -15.61 -4.64
N GLN A 56 16.08 -16.84 -4.15
CA GLN A 56 14.81 -17.36 -3.63
C GLN A 56 14.37 -16.61 -2.37
N CYS A 57 15.30 -16.34 -1.45
CA CYS A 57 15.00 -15.54 -0.25
C CYS A 57 14.56 -14.12 -0.59
N LEU A 58 15.27 -13.45 -1.50
CA LEU A 58 14.91 -12.09 -1.94
C LEU A 58 13.53 -12.05 -2.63
N ASN A 59 13.24 -13.05 -3.47
CA ASN A 59 11.92 -13.16 -4.09
C ASN A 59 10.81 -13.40 -3.06
N ALA A 60 11.03 -14.27 -2.09
CA ALA A 60 10.07 -14.51 -1.02
C ALA A 60 9.81 -13.22 -0.21
N LEU A 61 10.84 -12.47 0.14
CA LEU A 61 10.72 -11.18 0.82
C LEU A 61 9.94 -10.15 -0.03
N ASN A 62 10.17 -10.12 -1.34
CA ASN A 62 9.46 -9.23 -2.24
C ASN A 62 7.95 -9.57 -2.32
N TYR A 63 7.59 -10.85 -2.35
CA TYR A 63 6.18 -11.26 -2.30
C TYR A 63 5.54 -10.96 -0.95
N PHE A 64 6.27 -11.18 0.14
CA PHE A 64 5.80 -10.83 1.48
C PHE A 64 5.55 -9.33 1.62
N ASP A 65 6.47 -8.48 1.18
CA ASP A 65 6.33 -7.03 1.17
C ASP A 65 5.08 -6.59 0.40
N LYS A 66 4.88 -7.13 -0.81
CA LYS A 66 3.68 -6.87 -1.62
C LYS A 66 2.38 -7.29 -0.91
N GLY A 67 2.41 -8.44 -0.24
CA GLY A 67 1.27 -8.93 0.54
C GLY A 67 0.93 -8.01 1.72
N VAL A 68 1.93 -7.54 2.45
CA VAL A 68 1.77 -6.58 3.55
C VAL A 68 1.16 -5.28 3.05
N PHE A 69 1.67 -4.73 1.94
CA PHE A 69 1.10 -3.50 1.37
C PHE A 69 -0.33 -3.70 0.87
N LEU A 70 -0.62 -4.80 0.18
CA LEU A 70 -1.97 -5.11 -0.26
C LEU A 70 -2.93 -5.17 0.93
N LEU A 71 -2.55 -5.88 1.99
CA LEU A 71 -3.35 -5.96 3.21
C LEU A 71 -3.55 -4.58 3.85
N ALA A 72 -2.49 -3.77 3.92
CA ALA A 72 -2.56 -2.43 4.47
C ALA A 72 -3.49 -1.52 3.66
N PHE A 73 -3.46 -1.59 2.33
CA PHE A 73 -4.39 -0.86 1.47
C PHE A 73 -5.85 -1.33 1.64
N LEU A 74 -6.09 -2.63 1.75
CA LEU A 74 -7.44 -3.18 1.97
C LEU A 74 -8.00 -2.73 3.33
N LEU A 75 -7.22 -2.83 4.40
CA LEU A 75 -7.63 -2.38 5.72
C LEU A 75 -7.82 -0.86 5.78
N GLY A 76 -6.91 -0.11 5.18
CA GLY A 76 -7.02 1.34 5.09
C GLY A 76 -8.26 1.79 4.28
N GLY A 77 -8.54 1.12 3.19
CA GLY A 77 -9.74 1.33 2.39
C GLY A 77 -11.02 1.03 3.19
N LEU A 78 -11.02 -0.05 3.99
CA LEU A 78 -12.14 -0.37 4.89
C LEU A 78 -12.38 0.74 5.93
N ALA A 79 -11.32 1.27 6.53
CA ALA A 79 -11.40 2.39 7.48
C ALA A 79 -12.03 3.63 6.83
N LEU A 80 -11.61 3.96 5.60
CA LEU A 80 -12.14 5.10 4.86
C LEU A 80 -13.62 4.92 4.51
N VAL A 81 -13.99 3.77 3.95
CA VAL A 81 -15.39 3.47 3.60
C VAL A 81 -16.27 3.53 4.85
N HIS A 82 -15.81 2.98 5.97
CA HIS A 82 -16.55 3.04 7.23
C HIS A 82 -16.69 4.48 7.73
N GLY A 83 -15.61 5.27 7.69
CA GLY A 83 -15.61 6.68 8.09
C GLY A 83 -16.57 7.51 7.26
N VAL A 84 -16.56 7.36 5.93
CA VAL A 84 -17.47 8.06 5.02
C VAL A 84 -18.93 7.68 5.27
N ARG A 85 -19.23 6.39 5.49
CA ARG A 85 -20.60 5.91 5.74
C ARG A 85 -21.19 6.37 7.07
N LYS A 86 -20.36 6.50 8.11
CA LYS A 86 -20.80 7.03 9.42
C LYS A 86 -20.97 8.56 9.47
N GLY A 87 -20.58 9.23 8.41
CA GLY A 87 -20.54 10.69 8.36
C GLY A 87 -19.26 11.26 8.96
N TRP A 88 -19.08 12.57 8.82
CA TRP A 88 -17.87 13.32 9.22
C TRP A 88 -17.79 13.57 10.74
N GLY A 89 -18.18 12.60 11.57
CA GLY A 89 -18.02 12.64 13.01
C GLY A 89 -16.56 12.57 13.45
N ASP A 90 -16.27 12.80 14.72
CA ASP A 90 -14.90 12.89 15.24
C ASP A 90 -14.04 11.65 14.97
N GLY A 91 -14.65 10.46 14.90
CA GLY A 91 -13.95 9.21 14.56
C GLY A 91 -13.55 9.06 13.09
N ALA A 92 -14.14 9.82 12.16
CA ALA A 92 -13.83 9.75 10.73
C ALA A 92 -12.78 10.77 10.29
N ARG A 93 -12.56 11.83 11.05
CA ARG A 93 -11.65 12.93 10.67
C ARG A 93 -10.23 12.46 10.45
N LEU A 94 -9.67 11.68 11.38
CA LEU A 94 -8.29 11.22 11.30
C LEU A 94 -8.04 10.30 10.09
N PRO A 95 -8.82 9.24 9.83
CA PRO A 95 -8.65 8.42 8.62
C PRO A 95 -8.73 9.23 7.33
N VAL A 96 -9.63 10.18 7.24
CA VAL A 96 -9.80 11.02 6.04
C VAL A 96 -8.59 11.96 5.86
N MET A 97 -8.10 12.60 6.93
CA MET A 97 -6.89 13.42 6.86
C MET A 97 -5.66 12.60 6.43
N LEU A 98 -5.49 11.41 6.98
CA LEU A 98 -4.40 10.50 6.59
C LEU A 98 -4.50 10.09 5.12
N ALA A 99 -5.71 9.83 4.64
CA ALA A 99 -5.93 9.52 3.23
C ALA A 99 -5.62 10.70 2.31
N PHE A 100 -6.02 11.93 2.68
CA PHE A 100 -5.65 13.13 1.93
C PHE A 100 -4.14 13.32 1.87
N LEU A 101 -3.43 13.12 3.00
CA LEU A 101 -1.98 13.20 3.04
C LEU A 101 -1.34 12.15 2.13
N LEU A 102 -1.83 10.90 2.20
CA LEU A 102 -1.34 9.80 1.35
C LEU A 102 -1.59 10.08 -0.12
N CYS A 103 -2.80 10.44 -0.49
CA CYS A 103 -3.17 10.72 -1.88
C CYS A 103 -2.47 11.98 -2.41
N GLY A 104 -2.35 13.03 -1.61
CA GLY A 104 -1.68 14.27 -2.00
C GLY A 104 -0.19 14.06 -2.25
N TYR A 105 0.51 13.40 -1.33
CA TYR A 105 1.92 13.08 -1.48
C TYR A 105 2.16 12.14 -2.67
N TYR A 106 1.38 11.07 -2.77
CA TYR A 106 1.45 10.12 -3.88
C TYR A 106 1.17 10.80 -5.22
N GLY A 107 0.09 11.61 -5.29
CA GLY A 107 -0.28 12.36 -6.47
C GLY A 107 0.83 13.33 -6.92
N ALA A 108 1.43 14.08 -5.99
CA ALA A 108 2.54 14.96 -6.30
C ALA A 108 3.71 14.22 -6.95
N HIS A 109 4.09 13.06 -6.39
CA HIS A 109 5.19 12.25 -6.95
C HIS A 109 4.86 11.62 -8.31
N LEU A 110 3.60 11.33 -8.61
CA LEU A 110 3.23 10.87 -9.95
C LEU A 110 3.55 11.91 -11.04
N PHE A 111 3.43 13.19 -10.70
CA PHE A 111 3.72 14.27 -11.66
C PHE A 111 5.20 14.64 -11.74
N ILE A 112 5.93 14.59 -10.64
CA ILE A 112 7.34 15.01 -10.57
C ILE A 112 8.25 13.83 -10.90
N GLU A 113 8.67 13.12 -9.91
CA GLU A 113 9.60 11.99 -9.99
C GLU A 113 9.14 10.90 -9.04
N VAL A 114 9.25 9.63 -9.47
CA VAL A 114 8.93 8.49 -8.62
C VAL A 114 10.16 7.62 -8.44
N GLN A 115 10.49 7.38 -7.17
CA GLN A 115 11.49 6.40 -6.76
C GLN A 115 10.89 5.52 -5.65
N ALA A 116 11.33 4.26 -5.56
CA ALA A 116 10.85 3.32 -4.55
C ALA A 116 11.04 3.82 -3.10
N ARG A 117 12.07 4.65 -2.86
CA ARG A 117 12.34 5.24 -1.53
C ARG A 117 11.25 6.20 -1.05
N TYR A 118 10.47 6.81 -1.92
CA TYR A 118 9.42 7.75 -1.53
C TYR A 118 8.26 7.09 -0.81
N ARG A 119 8.04 5.79 -1.01
CA ARG A 119 7.04 5.03 -0.26
C ARG A 119 7.32 4.98 1.24
N TYR A 120 8.60 5.02 1.66
CA TYR A 120 8.95 4.96 3.08
C TYR A 120 8.38 6.12 3.89
N PHE A 121 8.21 7.27 3.26
CA PHE A 121 7.55 8.41 3.89
C PHE A 121 6.04 8.17 4.08
N LEU A 122 5.41 7.43 3.18
CA LEU A 122 3.99 7.10 3.22
C LEU A 122 3.66 5.89 4.10
N MET A 123 4.63 5.02 4.38
CA MET A 123 4.41 3.81 5.19
C MET A 123 3.76 4.08 6.54
N PRO A 124 4.25 5.01 7.37
CA PRO A 124 3.64 5.30 8.68
C PRO A 124 2.17 5.70 8.53
N VAL A 125 1.87 6.55 7.55
CA VAL A 125 0.51 7.02 7.26
C VAL A 125 -0.40 5.86 6.83
N LEU A 126 0.08 5.01 5.93
CA LEU A 126 -0.65 3.83 5.46
C LEU A 126 -0.91 2.83 6.59
N PHE A 127 0.10 2.55 7.43
CA PHE A 127 -0.06 1.62 8.55
C PHE A 127 -0.96 2.14 9.66
N LEU A 128 -0.97 3.44 9.93
CA LEU A 128 -1.94 4.05 10.85
C LEU A 128 -3.37 3.88 10.32
N LEU A 129 -3.56 4.12 9.02
CA LEU A 129 -4.85 3.94 8.36
C LEU A 129 -5.28 2.46 8.38
N ALA A 130 -4.36 1.54 8.11
CA ALA A 130 -4.60 0.10 8.19
C ALA A 130 -4.93 -0.36 9.62
N GLY A 131 -4.28 0.21 10.63
CA GLY A 131 -4.58 -0.05 12.04
C GLY A 131 -6.02 0.31 12.41
N ALA A 132 -6.52 1.45 11.91
CA ALA A 132 -7.93 1.81 12.08
C ALA A 132 -8.87 0.79 11.44
N GLY A 133 -8.55 0.29 10.23
CA GLY A 133 -9.32 -0.77 9.57
C GLY A 133 -9.26 -2.10 10.31
N ALA A 134 -8.10 -2.47 10.84
CA ALA A 134 -7.94 -3.69 11.63
C ALA A 134 -8.81 -3.66 12.90
N GLN A 135 -8.91 -2.51 13.57
CA GLN A 135 -9.81 -2.34 14.72
C GLN A 135 -11.27 -2.59 14.34
N LEU A 136 -11.72 -2.15 13.17
CA LEU A 136 -13.08 -2.42 12.69
C LEU A 136 -13.33 -3.90 12.47
N VAL A 137 -12.38 -4.62 11.88
CA VAL A 137 -12.46 -6.07 11.67
C VAL A 137 -12.52 -6.81 13.00
N LEU A 138 -11.68 -6.44 13.96
CA LEU A 138 -11.65 -7.03 15.29
C LEU A 138 -12.96 -6.78 16.04
N ALA A 139 -13.50 -5.57 16.03
CA ALA A 139 -14.77 -5.23 16.66
C ALA A 139 -15.94 -6.04 16.06
N TRP A 140 -15.95 -6.17 14.73
CA TRP A 140 -16.95 -7.00 14.05
C TRP A 140 -16.85 -8.48 14.45
N TRP A 141 -15.65 -9.04 14.53
CA TRP A 141 -15.41 -10.41 14.91
C TRP A 141 -15.84 -10.69 16.36
N GLN A 142 -15.49 -9.78 17.28
CA GLN A 142 -15.91 -9.86 18.70
C GLN A 142 -17.44 -9.78 18.87
N GLY A 143 -18.10 -8.89 18.12
CA GLY A 143 -19.54 -8.77 18.11
C GLY A 143 -20.24 -10.06 17.69
N ARG A 144 -19.71 -10.74 16.68
CA ARG A 144 -20.22 -12.05 16.23
C ARG A 144 -20.09 -13.14 17.30
N LYS A 145 -18.95 -13.18 17.96
CA LYS A 145 -18.68 -14.17 19.01
C LYS A 145 -19.66 -14.02 20.18
N ASN A 146 -19.96 -12.79 20.59
CA ASN A 146 -20.88 -12.49 21.69
C ASN A 146 -22.34 -12.75 21.31
N SER A 147 -22.72 -12.57 20.06
CA SER A 147 -24.09 -12.87 19.57
C SER A 147 -24.37 -14.38 19.49
N GLY A 148 -23.36 -15.22 19.25
CA GLY A 148 -23.50 -16.68 19.24
C GLY A 148 -23.54 -17.32 20.64
N ALA A 149 -23.14 -16.56 21.66
CA ALA A 149 -23.10 -17.09 23.04
C ALA A 149 -24.43 -16.85 23.85
N LYS A 150 -25.40 -16.15 23.28
CA LYS A 150 -26.73 -16.03 23.88
C LYS A 150 -27.51 -17.33 23.63
N THR A 151 -27.33 -18.29 24.49
CA THR A 151 -28.25 -19.45 24.65
C THR A 151 -29.63 -18.88 24.99
N PRO A 152 -30.72 -19.37 24.39
CA PRO A 152 -32.06 -18.98 24.81
C PRO A 152 -32.26 -19.51 26.22
N GLU A 153 -32.48 -18.61 27.18
CA GLU A 153 -33.09 -18.97 28.45
C GLU A 153 -34.48 -19.52 28.13
N THR A 154 -34.61 -20.83 28.21
CA THR A 154 -35.91 -21.50 28.18
C THR A 154 -36.69 -21.14 29.45
N PRO A 155 -37.97 -20.76 29.33
CA PRO A 155 -38.83 -20.41 30.44
C PRO A 155 -39.11 -21.61 31.35
#